data_ca9851d9ce74eca39d4e4fe013f1cd9b
#
_entry.id   ca9851d9ce74eca39d4e4fe013f1cd9b
#
_cell.length_a   1.000
_cell.length_b   1.000
_cell.length_c   1.000
_cell.angle_alpha   90.00
_cell.angle_beta   90.00
_cell.angle_gamma   90.00
#
_symmetry.space_group_name_H-M   'P 1'
#
loop_
_entity.id
_entity.type
_entity.pdbx_description
1 polymer ?
#
loop_
_entity_poly.entity_id
_entity_poly.type
_entity_poly.pdbx_seq_one_letter_code
_entity_poly.pdbx_strand_id
1 'polypeptide(L)'
;GERIADLPALLAHAEVLSLHCPLEATTRHMIGAVELAALPRGAILIHTARGGIVDEAALLAALESGQLSWAGVDVFAKEPLDEASPLRRHPRIIPTPHLAANTRDHAYRPNGALALAKENATRAAENADNYEYFVETLPR
;
A
#
# COMPACT_ATOMS: atom_id res chain seq x y z
N GLY A 1 6.62 -17.50 -2.41
CA GLY A 1 6.82 -16.30 -3.22
C GLY A 1 8.30 -16.12 -3.56
N GLU A 2 8.57 -15.38 -4.57
CA GLU A 2 9.93 -15.02 -4.98
C GLU A 2 10.31 -13.69 -4.33
N ARG A 3 11.55 -13.58 -3.84
CA ARG A 3 12.07 -12.33 -3.29
C ARG A 3 12.73 -11.52 -4.40
N ILE A 4 12.28 -10.29 -4.60
CA ILE A 4 12.88 -9.33 -5.52
C ILE A 4 13.43 -8.17 -4.68
N ALA A 5 14.75 -7.97 -4.71
CA ALA A 5 15.44 -6.99 -3.86
C ALA A 5 15.44 -5.56 -4.42
N ASP A 6 15.03 -5.40 -5.69
CA ASP A 6 15.07 -4.13 -6.41
C ASP A 6 13.64 -3.67 -6.75
N LEU A 7 13.26 -2.47 -6.31
CA LEU A 7 11.91 -1.93 -6.51
C LEU A 7 11.53 -1.81 -7.99
N PRO A 8 12.35 -1.27 -8.91
CA PRO A 8 12.02 -1.23 -10.33
C PRO A 8 11.77 -2.61 -10.93
N ALA A 9 12.59 -3.61 -10.60
CA ALA A 9 12.42 -4.97 -11.09
C ALA A 9 11.11 -5.60 -10.55
N LEU A 10 10.76 -5.32 -9.29
CA LEU A 10 9.51 -5.74 -8.70
C LEU A 10 8.31 -5.12 -9.41
N LEU A 11 8.33 -3.80 -9.61
CA LEU A 11 7.24 -3.06 -10.23
C LEU A 11 6.95 -3.54 -11.66
N ALA A 12 8.00 -3.86 -12.44
CA ALA A 12 7.85 -4.32 -13.81
C ALA A 12 7.03 -5.63 -13.96
N HIS A 13 6.87 -6.39 -12.88
CA HIS A 13 6.18 -7.70 -12.88
C HIS A 13 4.93 -7.73 -11.99
N ALA A 14 4.67 -6.65 -11.22
CA ALA A 14 3.58 -6.62 -10.26
C ALA A 14 2.22 -6.34 -10.92
N GLU A 15 1.42 -7.35 -11.21
CA GLU A 15 0.02 -7.18 -11.62
C GLU A 15 -0.84 -6.68 -10.46
N VAL A 16 -0.47 -7.02 -9.21
CA VAL A 16 -1.06 -6.48 -7.97
C VAL A 16 0.09 -6.00 -7.08
N LEU A 17 0.13 -4.71 -6.80
CA LEU A 17 1.08 -4.11 -5.86
C LEU A 17 0.41 -3.89 -4.52
N SER A 18 0.90 -4.56 -3.47
CA SER A 18 0.45 -4.37 -2.09
C SER A 18 1.55 -3.78 -1.22
N LEU A 19 1.24 -2.70 -0.50
CA LEU A 19 2.21 -1.93 0.30
C LEU A 19 2.07 -2.25 1.79
N HIS A 20 3.19 -2.63 2.42
CA HIS A 20 3.25 -3.02 3.84
C HIS A 20 4.43 -2.38 4.60
N CYS A 21 5.13 -1.42 4.00
CA CYS A 21 6.25 -0.73 4.64
C CYS A 21 5.79 0.38 5.60
N PRO A 22 6.62 0.75 6.61
CA PRO A 22 6.36 1.92 7.45
C PRO A 22 6.54 3.22 6.67
N LEU A 23 5.93 4.32 7.16
CA LEU A 23 6.19 5.66 6.63
C LEU A 23 7.44 6.24 7.30
N GLU A 24 8.47 6.46 6.50
CA GLU A 24 9.74 7.07 6.88
C GLU A 24 10.17 8.10 5.84
N ALA A 25 11.28 8.78 6.05
CA ALA A 25 11.81 9.75 5.09
C ALA A 25 12.09 9.11 3.72
N THR A 26 12.56 7.85 3.70
CA THR A 26 12.90 7.07 2.51
C THR A 26 11.69 6.47 1.79
N THR A 27 10.56 6.29 2.49
CA THR A 27 9.34 5.68 1.92
C THR A 27 8.25 6.71 1.64
N ARG A 28 8.46 7.98 2.04
CA ARG A 28 7.54 9.06 1.71
C ARG A 28 7.51 9.30 0.20
N HIS A 29 6.31 9.21 -0.38
CA HIS A 29 6.05 9.30 -1.83
C HIS A 29 6.93 8.34 -2.66
N MET A 30 7.30 7.20 -2.04
CA MET A 30 8.07 6.16 -2.71
C MET A 30 7.36 5.60 -3.94
N ILE A 31 6.04 5.63 -3.93
CA ILE A 31 5.20 5.24 -5.07
C ILE A 31 4.59 6.52 -5.67
N GLY A 32 5.30 7.08 -6.62
CA GLY A 32 4.89 8.25 -7.39
C GLY A 32 4.54 7.91 -8.83
N ALA A 33 4.51 8.92 -9.69
CA ALA A 33 4.12 8.77 -11.09
C ALA A 33 5.05 7.82 -11.87
N VAL A 34 6.35 7.84 -11.57
CA VAL A 34 7.36 6.99 -12.22
C VAL A 34 7.15 5.53 -11.85
N GLU A 35 6.96 5.25 -10.57
CA GLU A 35 6.75 3.90 -10.04
C GLU A 35 5.43 3.32 -10.52
N LEU A 36 4.36 4.12 -10.51
CA LEU A 36 3.07 3.69 -11.04
C LEU A 36 3.11 3.41 -12.55
N ALA A 37 3.88 4.20 -13.31
CA ALA A 37 4.07 3.97 -14.74
C ALA A 37 4.92 2.72 -15.05
N ALA A 38 5.76 2.28 -14.11
CA ALA A 38 6.58 1.07 -14.26
C ALA A 38 5.79 -0.23 -14.06
N LEU A 39 4.60 -0.17 -13.47
CA LEU A 39 3.71 -1.34 -13.33
C LEU A 39 3.19 -1.81 -14.69
N PRO A 40 2.83 -3.09 -14.83
CA PRO A 40 2.05 -3.56 -15.97
C PRO A 40 0.76 -2.75 -16.12
N ARG A 41 0.39 -2.43 -17.37
CA ARG A 41 -0.84 -1.69 -17.64
C ARG A 41 -2.06 -2.45 -17.13
N GLY A 42 -2.92 -1.78 -16.38
CA GLY A 42 -4.09 -2.39 -15.76
C GLY A 42 -3.81 -3.04 -14.40
N ALA A 43 -2.63 -2.84 -13.83
CA ALA A 43 -2.30 -3.31 -12.49
C ALA A 43 -3.28 -2.80 -11.42
N ILE A 44 -3.31 -3.48 -10.28
CA ILE A 44 -4.11 -3.13 -9.11
C ILE A 44 -3.18 -2.66 -7.99
N LEU A 45 -3.53 -1.58 -7.31
CA LEU A 45 -2.84 -1.12 -6.12
C LEU A 45 -3.66 -1.44 -4.86
N ILE A 46 -3.00 -2.03 -3.84
CA ILE A 46 -3.55 -2.21 -2.49
C ILE A 46 -2.68 -1.42 -1.50
N HIS A 47 -3.27 -0.44 -0.86
CA HIS A 47 -2.57 0.46 0.06
C HIS A 47 -3.20 0.46 1.45
N THR A 48 -2.64 -0.37 2.33
CA THR A 48 -3.07 -0.52 3.74
C THR A 48 -1.95 -0.20 4.73
N ALA A 49 -0.84 0.37 4.24
CA ALA A 49 0.35 0.64 5.05
C ALA A 49 0.23 1.95 5.85
N ARG A 50 0.61 3.09 5.26
CA ARG A 50 0.50 4.43 5.88
C ARG A 50 0.29 5.49 4.80
N GLY A 51 -0.58 6.45 5.07
CA GLY A 51 -0.78 7.62 4.20
C GLY A 51 0.54 8.37 3.96
N GLY A 52 0.71 8.90 2.73
CA GLY A 52 1.92 9.59 2.32
C GLY A 52 3.04 8.69 1.73
N ILE A 53 2.87 7.36 1.68
CA ILE A 53 3.78 6.48 0.92
C ILE A 53 3.47 6.58 -0.57
N VAL A 54 2.20 6.63 -0.92
CA VAL A 54 1.74 6.85 -2.30
C VAL A 54 1.49 8.34 -2.52
N ASP A 55 1.93 8.88 -3.65
CA ASP A 55 1.51 10.19 -4.12
C ASP A 55 0.06 10.10 -4.61
N GLU A 56 -0.86 10.74 -3.89
CA GLU A 56 -2.30 10.65 -4.17
C GLU A 56 -2.69 11.29 -5.51
N ALA A 57 -1.98 12.34 -5.95
CA ALA A 57 -2.21 12.95 -7.25
C ALA A 57 -1.76 12.04 -8.38
N ALA A 58 -0.60 11.39 -8.23
CA ALA A 58 -0.10 10.40 -9.18
C ALA A 58 -1.02 9.16 -9.24
N LEU A 59 -1.57 8.72 -8.10
CA LEU A 59 -2.54 7.63 -8.04
C LEU A 59 -3.80 7.94 -8.87
N LEU A 60 -4.37 9.13 -8.70
CA LEU A 60 -5.53 9.56 -9.49
C LEU A 60 -5.22 9.57 -10.98
N ALA A 61 -4.10 10.18 -11.38
CA ALA A 61 -3.69 10.23 -12.78
C ALA A 61 -3.46 8.83 -13.39
N ALA A 62 -2.89 7.89 -12.62
CA ALA A 62 -2.68 6.51 -13.04
C ALA A 62 -4.00 5.76 -13.24
N LEU A 63 -5.00 6.01 -12.41
CA LEU A 63 -6.34 5.45 -12.58
C LEU A 63 -7.06 6.07 -13.78
N GLU A 64 -6.99 7.39 -13.95
CA GLU A 64 -7.62 8.09 -15.07
C GLU A 64 -7.07 7.66 -16.43
N SER A 65 -5.76 7.47 -16.53
CA SER A 65 -5.10 6.98 -17.75
C SER A 65 -5.31 5.49 -18.01
N GLY A 66 -5.84 4.73 -17.03
CA GLY A 66 -5.96 3.27 -17.10
C GLY A 66 -4.62 2.55 -16.95
N GLN A 67 -3.59 3.21 -16.42
CA GLN A 67 -2.35 2.58 -15.99
C GLN A 67 -2.64 1.64 -14.81
N LEU A 68 -3.45 2.08 -13.86
CA LEU A 68 -4.09 1.22 -12.88
C LEU A 68 -5.53 0.91 -13.27
N SER A 69 -5.97 -0.33 -13.07
CA SER A 69 -7.37 -0.73 -13.24
C SER A 69 -8.19 -0.39 -12.01
N TRP A 70 -7.67 -0.64 -10.82
CA TRP A 70 -8.32 -0.42 -9.52
C TRP A 70 -7.31 -0.07 -8.44
N ALA A 71 -7.79 0.57 -7.37
CA ALA A 71 -7.03 0.77 -6.14
C ALA A 71 -7.91 0.51 -4.91
N GLY A 72 -7.42 -0.31 -3.96
CA GLY A 72 -7.94 -0.42 -2.60
C GLY A 72 -7.08 0.44 -1.68
N VAL A 73 -7.66 1.46 -1.04
CA VAL A 73 -6.92 2.46 -0.25
C VAL A 73 -7.56 2.61 1.12
N ASP A 74 -6.84 2.16 2.15
CA ASP A 74 -7.30 2.20 3.55
C ASP A 74 -6.67 3.36 4.34
N VAL A 75 -5.61 3.99 3.79
CA VAL A 75 -4.82 5.04 4.47
C VAL A 75 -4.58 6.22 3.54
N PHE A 76 -4.64 7.44 4.08
CA PHE A 76 -4.56 8.68 3.32
C PHE A 76 -3.55 9.65 3.94
N ALA A 77 -3.02 10.57 3.14
CA ALA A 77 -2.08 11.59 3.61
C ALA A 77 -2.72 12.50 4.67
N LYS A 78 -4.03 12.72 4.58
CA LYS A 78 -4.83 13.41 5.60
C LYS A 78 -6.02 12.54 5.99
N GLU A 79 -6.11 12.20 7.27
CA GLU A 79 -7.20 11.42 7.84
C GLU A 79 -7.94 12.26 8.91
N PRO A 80 -9.29 12.21 8.96
CA PRO A 80 -10.19 11.48 8.05
C PRO A 80 -10.18 12.09 6.64
N LEU A 81 -10.40 11.21 5.61
CA LEU A 81 -10.48 11.65 4.22
C LEU A 81 -11.66 12.59 4.01
N ASP A 82 -11.39 13.76 3.44
CA ASP A 82 -12.40 14.79 3.16
C ASP A 82 -13.51 14.23 2.24
N GLU A 83 -14.76 14.61 2.52
CA GLU A 83 -15.91 14.22 1.70
C GLU A 83 -15.84 14.73 0.26
N ALA A 84 -15.19 15.87 0.05
CA ALA A 84 -14.97 16.45 -1.27
C ALA A 84 -13.77 15.83 -2.01
N SER A 85 -12.97 14.98 -1.34
CA SER A 85 -11.77 14.40 -1.93
C SER A 85 -12.10 13.64 -3.22
N PRO A 86 -11.34 13.85 -4.30
CA PRO A 86 -11.49 13.09 -5.54
C PRO A 86 -11.19 11.60 -5.32
N LEU A 87 -10.32 11.24 -4.36
CA LEU A 87 -10.04 9.85 -4.01
C LEU A 87 -11.28 9.12 -3.49
N ARG A 88 -12.13 9.82 -2.71
CA ARG A 88 -13.36 9.25 -2.17
C ARG A 88 -14.43 9.00 -3.25
N ARG A 89 -14.41 9.78 -4.31
CA ARG A 89 -15.44 9.77 -5.36
C ARG A 89 -15.03 9.03 -6.61
N HIS A 90 -13.78 8.64 -6.73
CA HIS A 90 -13.28 8.00 -7.93
C HIS A 90 -13.88 6.58 -8.07
N PRO A 91 -14.51 6.24 -9.23
CA PRO A 91 -15.28 5.00 -9.38
C PRO A 91 -14.43 3.71 -9.31
N ARG A 92 -13.11 3.82 -9.46
CA ARG A 92 -12.15 2.70 -9.41
C ARG A 92 -11.27 2.72 -8.15
N ILE A 93 -11.63 3.50 -7.13
CA ILE A 93 -11.04 3.45 -5.79
C ILE A 93 -12.06 2.83 -4.85
N ILE A 94 -11.60 1.88 -4.05
CA ILE A 94 -12.33 1.37 -2.88
C ILE A 94 -11.68 1.99 -1.64
N PRO A 95 -12.20 3.12 -1.15
CA PRO A 95 -11.67 3.76 0.04
C PRO A 95 -12.26 3.10 1.30
N THR A 96 -11.43 2.83 2.29
CA THR A 96 -11.85 2.39 3.62
C THR A 96 -11.24 3.30 4.69
N PRO A 97 -11.90 3.49 5.86
CA PRO A 97 -11.47 4.48 6.84
C PRO A 97 -10.48 3.87 7.85
N HIS A 98 -9.30 3.43 7.38
CA HIS A 98 -8.19 2.90 8.17
C HIS A 98 -8.60 1.70 9.04
N LEU A 99 -9.29 0.73 8.43
CA LEU A 99 -9.86 -0.44 9.10
C LEU A 99 -9.16 -1.76 8.80
N ALA A 100 -8.15 -1.79 7.95
CA ALA A 100 -7.50 -3.03 7.51
C ALA A 100 -6.95 -3.88 8.69
N ALA A 101 -6.59 -3.24 9.81
CA ALA A 101 -6.17 -3.92 11.03
C ALA A 101 -7.33 -4.37 11.94
N ASN A 102 -8.58 -3.92 11.69
CA ASN A 102 -9.74 -4.20 12.54
C ASN A 102 -10.41 -5.51 12.14
N THR A 103 -9.68 -6.62 12.17
CA THR A 103 -10.22 -7.95 11.94
C THR A 103 -10.74 -8.57 13.24
N ARG A 104 -11.67 -9.55 13.17
CA ARG A 104 -12.14 -10.30 14.34
C ARG A 104 -10.98 -10.96 15.08
N ASP A 105 -9.99 -11.48 14.36
CA ASP A 105 -8.82 -12.13 14.95
C ASP A 105 -7.93 -11.13 15.68
N HIS A 106 -7.89 -9.88 15.23
CA HIS A 106 -7.14 -8.81 15.88
C HIS A 106 -7.85 -8.31 17.14
N ALA A 107 -9.18 -8.17 17.12
CA ALA A 107 -9.98 -7.75 18.26
C ALA A 107 -10.08 -8.83 19.36
N TYR A 108 -9.91 -10.10 19.00
CA TYR A 108 -10.10 -11.23 19.92
C TYR A 108 -8.82 -11.66 20.66
N ARG A 109 -7.66 -11.08 20.37
CA ARG A 109 -6.43 -11.34 21.14
C ARG A 109 -6.37 -10.40 22.35
N PRO A 110 -6.50 -10.86 23.60
CA PRO A 110 -6.54 -10.00 24.81
C PRO A 110 -5.34 -9.08 25.00
N ASN A 111 -4.26 -9.27 24.24
CA ASN A 111 -3.08 -8.40 24.19
C ASN A 111 -2.61 -8.17 22.73
N GLY A 112 -3.48 -8.41 21.75
CA GLY A 112 -3.10 -8.51 20.35
C GLY A 112 -2.47 -7.24 19.77
N ALA A 113 -3.07 -6.08 20.04
CA ALA A 113 -2.55 -4.82 19.54
C ALA A 113 -1.16 -4.47 20.13
N LEU A 114 -0.95 -4.71 21.42
CA LEU A 114 0.34 -4.43 22.08
C LEU A 114 1.39 -5.48 21.75
N ALA A 115 1.00 -6.75 21.63
CA ALA A 115 1.89 -7.84 21.24
C ALA A 115 2.34 -7.69 19.80
N LEU A 116 1.41 -7.39 18.87
CA LEU A 116 1.72 -7.15 17.46
C LEU A 116 2.52 -5.85 17.25
N ALA A 117 2.23 -4.79 18.00
CA ALA A 117 3.03 -3.57 17.97
C ALA A 117 4.47 -3.82 18.44
N LYS A 118 4.65 -4.64 19.49
CA LYS A 118 5.98 -5.07 19.94
C LYS A 118 6.67 -5.97 18.93
N GLU A 119 5.97 -6.96 18.39
CA GLU A 119 6.49 -7.86 17.35
C GLU A 119 6.87 -7.10 16.09
N ASN A 120 6.03 -6.17 15.64
CA ASN A 120 6.32 -5.31 14.49
C ASN A 120 7.48 -4.34 14.78
N ALA A 121 7.56 -3.78 15.99
CA ALA A 121 8.70 -2.95 16.39
C ALA A 121 10.01 -3.77 16.46
N THR A 122 9.97 -5.02 16.94
CA THR A 122 11.13 -5.92 16.97
C THR A 122 11.51 -6.32 15.54
N ARG A 123 10.54 -6.70 14.69
CA ARG A 123 10.79 -6.99 13.26
C ARG A 123 11.31 -5.78 12.51
N ALA A 124 10.78 -4.57 12.77
CA ALA A 124 11.28 -3.35 12.15
C ALA A 124 12.73 -3.04 12.58
N ALA A 125 13.07 -3.31 13.85
CA ALA A 125 14.44 -3.16 14.34
C ALA A 125 15.40 -4.22 13.76
N GLU A 126 14.91 -5.46 13.58
CA GLU A 126 15.68 -6.56 12.98
C GLU A 126 15.81 -6.44 11.45
N ASN A 127 14.85 -5.77 10.80
CA ASN A 127 14.79 -5.59 9.35
C ASN A 127 15.08 -4.16 8.91
N ALA A 128 15.70 -3.33 9.76
CA ALA A 128 16.04 -1.95 9.41
C ALA A 128 16.88 -1.83 8.12
N ASP A 129 17.58 -2.91 7.74
CA ASP A 129 18.37 -3.01 6.51
C ASP A 129 17.70 -3.83 5.39
N ASN A 130 16.51 -4.39 5.61
CA ASN A 130 15.85 -5.30 4.67
C ASN A 130 14.34 -5.03 4.58
N TYR A 131 13.95 -4.10 3.71
CA TYR A 131 12.54 -4.02 3.30
C TYR A 131 12.23 -5.20 2.39
N GLU A 132 11.43 -6.15 2.87
CA GLU A 132 10.91 -7.23 2.03
C GLU A 132 9.64 -6.75 1.34
N TYR A 133 9.69 -6.67 0.02
CA TYR A 133 8.52 -6.47 -0.84
C TYR A 133 7.99 -7.84 -1.24
N PHE A 134 6.72 -8.12 -0.93
CA PHE A 134 6.05 -9.34 -1.38
C PHE A 134 5.19 -9.02 -2.59
N VAL A 135 5.43 -9.72 -3.68
CA VAL A 135 4.54 -9.79 -4.83
C VAL A 135 3.83 -11.14 -4.78
N GLU A 136 2.52 -11.10 -4.67
CA GLU A 136 1.69 -12.29 -4.84
C GLU A 136 1.18 -12.29 -6.28
N THR A 137 1.74 -13.18 -7.09
CA THR A 137 1.21 -13.46 -8.42
C THR A 137 0.09 -14.47 -8.26
N LEU A 138 -1.16 -14.02 -8.45
CA LEU A 138 -2.30 -14.93 -8.48
C LEU A 138 -2.20 -15.78 -9.75
N PRO A 139 -2.37 -17.10 -9.66
CA PRO A 139 -2.45 -17.95 -10.84
C PRO A 139 -3.67 -17.57 -11.68
N ARG A 140 -3.50 -17.54 -13.00
CA ARG A 140 -4.56 -17.29 -13.99
C ARG A 140 -5.57 -18.42 -13.99
#